data_120b9f9167ae5aebd6bd6b83dbe3c9fa
#
_entry.id   120b9f9167ae5aebd6bd6b83dbe3c9fa
#
_cell.length_a   1.000
_cell.length_b   1.000
_cell.length_c   1.000
_cell.angle_alpha   90.00
_cell.angle_beta   90.00
_cell.angle_gamma   90.00
#
_symmetry.space_group_name_H-M   'P 1'
#
loop_
_entity.id
_entity.type
_entity.pdbx_description
1 polymer ?
#
loop_
_entity_poly.entity_id
_entity_poly.type
_entity_poly.pdbx_seq_one_letter_code
_entity_poly.pdbx_strand_id
1 'polypeptide(L)'
;ERVKVIVDIPKPDAEQTSVRMEREDGMLVCTGTAGVGNHERSALQTQDLRSCEPKELRILNKLYPGMSLGQYEVFVSADKQIQRFDAGLISDPLECYKDSSLFGGILPAPCTVIEYLWGYPIQAIAPYIEESVGLFGAIEIAFQNGPFFLNQNYQLQSEVICVGQSPQTEYIWYKTIALDASERQIASMIMQGRTMKASSKAYQ
;
A
#
# COMPACT_ATOMS: atom_id res chain seq x y z
N GLU A 1 -8.88 21.38 7.58
CA GLU A 1 -8.36 21.69 6.25
C GLU A 1 -9.14 20.88 5.23
N ARG A 2 -9.58 21.49 4.13
CA ARG A 2 -10.33 20.82 3.06
C ARG A 2 -9.42 20.52 1.91
N VAL A 3 -9.65 19.37 1.27
CA VAL A 3 -8.97 18.95 0.05
C VAL A 3 -9.99 18.62 -1.01
N LYS A 4 -9.62 18.85 -2.26
CA LYS A 4 -10.41 18.52 -3.44
C LYS A 4 -9.73 17.36 -4.17
N VAL A 5 -10.48 16.28 -4.39
CA VAL A 5 -10.04 15.18 -5.25
C VAL A 5 -10.56 15.44 -6.67
N ILE A 6 -9.66 15.38 -7.63
CA ILE A 6 -9.95 15.62 -9.04
C ILE A 6 -9.57 14.34 -9.79
N VAL A 7 -10.54 13.79 -10.49
CA VAL A 7 -10.35 12.61 -11.35
C VAL A 7 -10.52 13.09 -12.78
N ASP A 8 -9.52 12.90 -13.61
CA ASP A 8 -9.62 13.25 -15.04
C ASP A 8 -10.59 12.29 -15.75
N ILE A 9 -11.28 12.80 -16.76
CA ILE A 9 -12.16 11.96 -17.58
C ILE A 9 -11.29 10.98 -18.36
N PRO A 10 -11.49 9.65 -18.20
CA PRO A 10 -10.73 8.67 -18.97
C PRO A 10 -10.89 8.90 -20.47
N LYS A 11 -9.80 8.87 -21.22
CA LYS A 11 -9.87 8.85 -22.67
C LYS A 11 -10.46 7.51 -23.13
N PRO A 12 -11.21 7.46 -24.25
CA PRO A 12 -11.56 6.19 -24.86
C PRO A 12 -10.32 5.32 -25.01
N ASP A 13 -10.41 4.06 -24.65
CA ASP A 13 -9.32 3.06 -24.71
C ASP A 13 -8.14 3.30 -23.73
N ALA A 14 -8.25 4.26 -22.81
CA ALA A 14 -7.24 4.42 -21.75
C ALA A 14 -7.45 3.40 -20.63
N GLU A 15 -6.41 2.63 -20.32
CA GLU A 15 -6.41 1.69 -19.19
C GLU A 15 -6.36 2.40 -17.83
N GLN A 16 -5.95 3.66 -17.81
CA GLN A 16 -5.75 4.44 -16.59
C GLN A 16 -6.23 5.88 -16.75
N THR A 17 -6.67 6.48 -15.64
CA THR A 17 -6.95 7.90 -15.52
C THR A 17 -6.14 8.53 -14.40
N SER A 18 -5.81 9.80 -14.54
CA SER A 18 -5.09 10.55 -13.51
C SER A 18 -6.03 10.95 -12.39
N VAL A 19 -5.52 10.89 -11.17
CA VAL A 19 -6.16 11.38 -9.95
C VAL A 19 -5.20 12.32 -9.26
N ARG A 20 -5.69 13.48 -8.81
CA ARG A 20 -4.89 14.40 -7.99
C ARG A 20 -5.71 14.95 -6.82
N MET A 21 -5.02 15.22 -5.75
CA MET A 21 -5.59 15.85 -4.56
C MET A 21 -4.95 17.21 -4.37
N GLU A 22 -5.77 18.22 -4.26
CA GLU A 22 -5.35 19.63 -4.10
C GLU A 22 -5.99 20.22 -2.85
N ARG A 23 -5.27 21.10 -2.17
CA ARG A 23 -5.82 21.97 -1.14
C ARG A 23 -6.70 23.07 -1.76
N GLU A 24 -7.48 23.76 -0.93
CA GLU A 24 -8.30 24.90 -1.38
C GLU A 24 -7.48 26.04 -1.99
N ASP A 25 -6.22 26.19 -1.58
CA ASP A 25 -5.26 27.19 -2.12
C ASP A 25 -4.59 26.73 -3.43
N GLY A 26 -4.97 25.57 -3.98
CA GLY A 26 -4.42 25.01 -5.21
C GLY A 26 -3.10 24.24 -5.02
N MET A 27 -2.59 24.12 -3.80
CA MET A 27 -1.38 23.34 -3.56
C MET A 27 -1.63 21.85 -3.76
N LEU A 28 -0.81 21.22 -4.60
CA LEU A 28 -0.86 19.79 -4.85
C LEU A 28 -0.45 19.02 -3.60
N VAL A 29 -1.31 18.11 -3.15
CA VAL A 29 -1.07 17.22 -2.00
C VAL A 29 -0.53 15.89 -2.45
N CYS A 30 -1.18 15.26 -3.44
CA CYS A 30 -0.71 14.01 -4.04
C CYS A 30 -1.28 13.83 -5.45
N THR A 31 -0.63 12.96 -6.20
CA THR A 31 -1.09 12.48 -7.51
C THR A 31 -1.12 10.97 -7.52
N GLY A 32 -1.94 10.41 -8.39
CA GLY A 32 -2.04 8.99 -8.59
C GLY A 32 -2.69 8.65 -9.92
N THR A 33 -2.87 7.38 -10.16
CA THR A 33 -3.67 6.86 -11.26
C THR A 33 -4.65 5.82 -10.72
N ALA A 34 -5.80 5.72 -11.38
CA ALA A 34 -6.76 4.65 -11.16
C ALA A 34 -7.06 3.99 -12.50
N GLY A 35 -7.25 2.68 -12.52
CA GLY A 35 -7.51 1.99 -13.77
C GLY A 35 -8.08 0.60 -13.56
N VAL A 36 -8.55 0.03 -14.68
CA VAL A 36 -8.99 -1.36 -14.78
C VAL A 36 -8.23 -1.97 -15.96
N GLY A 37 -7.62 -3.13 -15.74
CA GLY A 37 -6.84 -3.78 -16.80
C GLY A 37 -5.69 -4.62 -16.28
N ASN A 38 -4.64 -4.77 -17.08
CA ASN A 38 -3.47 -5.56 -16.70
C ASN A 38 -2.59 -4.79 -15.70
N HIS A 39 -2.65 -5.20 -14.43
CA HIS A 39 -1.87 -4.60 -13.35
C HIS A 39 -0.34 -4.74 -13.56
N GLU A 40 0.13 -5.76 -14.31
CA GLU A 40 1.55 -5.94 -14.59
C GLU A 40 2.15 -4.82 -15.44
N ARG A 41 1.31 -4.03 -16.10
CA ARG A 41 1.70 -2.85 -16.86
C ARG A 41 1.58 -1.52 -16.10
N SER A 42 1.29 -1.61 -14.82
CA SER A 42 1.15 -0.42 -13.98
C SER A 42 2.47 0.30 -13.78
N ALA A 43 2.41 1.59 -13.43
CA ALA A 43 3.60 2.44 -13.31
C ALA A 43 4.59 1.92 -12.27
N LEU A 44 4.14 1.41 -11.13
CA LEU A 44 5.03 0.89 -10.08
C LEU A 44 5.54 -0.51 -10.39
N GLN A 45 4.75 -1.37 -11.08
CA GLN A 45 5.17 -2.71 -11.49
C GLN A 45 6.25 -2.65 -12.57
N THR A 46 6.21 -1.65 -13.45
CA THR A 46 7.15 -1.48 -14.55
C THR A 46 8.30 -0.52 -14.25
N GLN A 47 8.32 0.07 -13.05
CA GLN A 47 9.35 1.01 -12.66
C GLN A 47 10.71 0.33 -12.54
N ASP A 48 11.74 0.93 -13.14
CA ASP A 48 13.13 0.54 -12.93
C ASP A 48 13.57 0.93 -11.51
N LEU A 49 13.70 -0.07 -10.64
CA LEU A 49 14.08 0.12 -9.24
C LEU A 49 15.60 0.15 -9.11
N ARG A 50 16.13 1.27 -8.62
CA ARG A 50 17.57 1.41 -8.37
C ARG A 50 17.90 0.89 -6.98
N SER A 51 18.48 -0.30 -6.91
CA SER A 51 19.07 -0.86 -5.69
C SER A 51 20.50 -0.36 -5.50
N CYS A 52 20.90 -0.24 -4.23
CA CYS A 52 22.33 -0.17 -3.85
C CYS A 52 22.69 -1.36 -2.96
N GLU A 53 23.97 -1.59 -2.74
CA GLU A 53 24.43 -2.61 -1.83
C GLU A 53 24.01 -2.26 -0.40
N PRO A 54 23.48 -3.21 0.40
CA PRO A 54 23.04 -2.94 1.78
C PRO A 54 24.12 -2.28 2.65
N LYS A 55 25.40 -2.62 2.42
CA LYS A 55 26.56 -2.01 3.14
C LYS A 55 26.74 -0.50 2.90
N GLU A 56 26.12 0.05 1.86
CA GLU A 56 26.13 1.50 1.56
C GLU A 56 25.06 2.26 2.35
N LEU A 57 24.14 1.52 3.00
CA LEU A 57 23.07 2.06 3.82
C LEU A 57 23.50 2.05 5.29
N ARG A 58 22.92 2.93 6.09
CA ARG A 58 23.17 3.01 7.53
C ARG A 58 21.92 2.70 8.35
N ILE A 59 20.75 3.07 7.85
CA ILE A 59 19.45 2.84 8.51
C ILE A 59 18.90 1.47 8.09
N LEU A 60 18.97 1.14 6.80
CA LEU A 60 18.38 -0.05 6.19
C LEU A 60 19.43 -1.14 5.86
N ASN A 61 20.62 -1.07 6.45
CA ASN A 61 21.78 -1.91 6.14
C ASN A 61 21.59 -3.42 6.37
N LYS A 62 20.55 -3.81 7.07
CA LYS A 62 20.20 -5.22 7.34
C LYS A 62 19.16 -5.78 6.37
N LEU A 63 18.62 -4.94 5.48
CA LEU A 63 17.60 -5.31 4.49
C LEU A 63 18.25 -5.50 3.12
N TYR A 64 17.76 -6.47 2.36
CA TYR A 64 18.28 -6.78 1.03
C TYR A 64 17.17 -7.28 0.11
N PRO A 65 17.29 -7.09 -1.21
CA PRO A 65 16.33 -7.62 -2.19
C PRO A 65 16.21 -9.15 -2.08
N GLY A 66 14.97 -9.67 -2.14
CA GLY A 66 14.66 -11.08 -1.95
C GLY A 66 14.52 -11.53 -0.49
N MET A 67 14.72 -10.62 0.49
CA MET A 67 14.48 -10.93 1.90
C MET A 67 12.98 -11.15 2.12
N SER A 68 12.61 -12.34 2.61
CA SER A 68 11.24 -12.61 3.02
C SER A 68 10.88 -11.81 4.26
N LEU A 69 9.73 -11.16 4.21
CA LEU A 69 9.15 -10.47 5.37
C LEU A 69 8.10 -11.33 6.08
N GLY A 70 8.00 -12.60 5.68
CA GLY A 70 7.16 -13.60 6.31
C GLY A 70 5.81 -13.84 5.61
N GLN A 71 5.06 -14.75 6.22
CA GLN A 71 3.70 -15.11 5.85
C GLN A 71 2.81 -14.87 7.07
N TYR A 72 1.64 -14.29 6.85
CA TYR A 72 0.73 -13.89 7.92
C TYR A 72 -0.69 -14.30 7.55
N GLU A 73 -1.39 -14.91 8.50
CA GLU A 73 -2.84 -15.08 8.40
C GLU A 73 -3.52 -13.84 8.99
N VAL A 74 -4.45 -13.26 8.23
CA VAL A 74 -5.20 -12.09 8.64
C VAL A 74 -6.70 -12.38 8.56
N PHE A 75 -7.41 -12.00 9.62
CA PHE A 75 -8.87 -12.01 9.65
C PHE A 75 -9.39 -10.61 9.36
N VAL A 76 -10.11 -10.43 8.26
CA VAL A 76 -10.67 -9.14 7.85
C VAL A 76 -11.97 -8.91 8.60
N SER A 77 -11.91 -8.27 9.77
CA SER A 77 -13.00 -8.13 10.72
C SER A 77 -14.04 -7.08 10.30
N ALA A 78 -15.33 -7.46 10.37
CA ALA A 78 -16.44 -6.52 10.23
C ALA A 78 -16.49 -5.51 11.37
N ASP A 79 -16.19 -5.91 12.61
CA ASP A 79 -16.21 -5.02 13.77
C ASP A 79 -15.20 -3.88 13.62
N LYS A 80 -14.02 -4.18 13.05
CA LYS A 80 -13.01 -3.17 12.77
C LYS A 80 -13.48 -2.14 11.73
N GLN A 81 -14.24 -2.57 10.75
CA GLN A 81 -14.85 -1.66 9.77
C GLN A 81 -15.96 -0.80 10.40
N ILE A 82 -16.81 -1.38 11.22
CA ILE A 82 -17.87 -0.66 11.95
C ILE A 82 -17.24 0.42 12.84
N GLN A 83 -16.21 0.10 13.60
CA GLN A 83 -15.49 1.09 14.42
C GLN A 83 -14.96 2.27 13.60
N ARG A 84 -14.53 2.05 12.36
CA ARG A 84 -14.07 3.12 11.47
C ARG A 84 -15.22 3.99 10.96
N PHE A 85 -16.38 3.41 10.68
CA PHE A 85 -17.58 4.19 10.37
C PHE A 85 -18.01 5.04 11.58
N ASP A 86 -18.03 4.48 12.77
CA ASP A 86 -18.42 5.17 14.00
C ASP A 86 -17.43 6.29 14.36
N ALA A 87 -16.15 6.08 14.08
CA ALA A 87 -15.10 7.10 14.26
C ALA A 87 -15.09 8.17 13.17
N GLY A 88 -15.96 8.10 12.17
CA GLY A 88 -16.01 9.03 11.05
C GLY A 88 -14.81 8.97 10.09
N LEU A 89 -14.03 7.89 10.14
CA LEU A 89 -12.88 7.69 9.24
C LEU A 89 -13.32 7.27 7.82
N ILE A 90 -14.54 6.77 7.69
CA ILE A 90 -15.19 6.45 6.43
C ILE A 90 -16.52 7.20 6.44
N SER A 91 -16.66 8.23 5.63
CA SER A 91 -17.81 9.13 5.62
C SER A 91 -18.84 8.83 4.55
N ASP A 92 -18.48 8.05 3.53
CA ASP A 92 -19.39 7.72 2.44
C ASP A 92 -20.39 6.63 2.87
N PRO A 93 -21.68 6.84 2.62
CA PRO A 93 -22.73 5.84 2.92
C PRO A 93 -22.74 4.74 1.85
N LEU A 94 -21.60 4.09 1.63
CA LEU A 94 -21.46 3.08 0.61
C LEU A 94 -22.11 1.78 1.09
N GLU A 95 -23.30 1.50 0.56
CA GLU A 95 -24.08 0.31 0.93
C GLU A 95 -23.29 -0.99 0.69
N CYS A 96 -22.40 -1.04 -0.32
CA CYS A 96 -21.55 -2.21 -0.58
C CYS A 96 -20.61 -2.56 0.58
N TYR A 97 -20.35 -1.61 1.49
CA TYR A 97 -19.54 -1.85 2.71
C TYR A 97 -20.39 -2.23 3.93
N LYS A 98 -21.71 -2.29 3.75
CA LYS A 98 -22.67 -2.66 4.79
C LYS A 98 -23.54 -3.85 4.41
N ASP A 99 -23.76 -4.07 3.12
CA ASP A 99 -24.63 -5.11 2.58
C ASP A 99 -23.88 -5.98 1.54
N SER A 100 -24.23 -7.26 1.51
CA SER A 100 -23.59 -8.29 0.69
C SER A 100 -24.17 -8.45 -0.72
N SER A 101 -25.21 -7.71 -1.07
CA SER A 101 -26.07 -8.02 -2.24
C SER A 101 -25.36 -7.97 -3.59
N LEU A 102 -24.37 -7.10 -3.76
CA LEU A 102 -23.73 -6.85 -5.08
C LEU A 102 -22.62 -7.83 -5.42
N PHE A 103 -21.90 -8.34 -4.41
CA PHE A 103 -20.65 -9.09 -4.64
C PHE A 103 -20.64 -10.47 -3.97
N GLY A 104 -21.77 -10.91 -3.41
CA GLY A 104 -21.86 -12.19 -2.69
C GLY A 104 -21.28 -12.16 -1.26
N GLY A 105 -20.86 -11.01 -0.79
CA GLY A 105 -20.34 -10.77 0.56
C GLY A 105 -20.13 -9.28 0.80
N ILE A 106 -19.98 -8.89 2.06
CA ILE A 106 -19.72 -7.49 2.42
C ILE A 106 -18.27 -7.16 2.16
N LEU A 107 -18.03 -6.08 1.42
CA LEU A 107 -16.68 -5.64 1.09
C LEU A 107 -16.03 -4.87 2.24
N PRO A 108 -14.73 -5.04 2.52
CA PRO A 108 -13.97 -4.08 3.30
C PRO A 108 -13.76 -2.79 2.50
N ALA A 109 -13.84 -1.64 3.17
CA ALA A 109 -13.46 -0.38 2.57
C ALA A 109 -11.97 -0.39 2.16
N PRO A 110 -11.56 0.30 1.08
CA PRO A 110 -10.18 0.28 0.59
C PRO A 110 -9.13 0.60 1.65
N CYS A 111 -9.41 1.57 2.52
CA CYS A 111 -8.50 1.91 3.62
C CYS A 111 -8.30 0.77 4.62
N THR A 112 -9.29 -0.11 4.80
CA THR A 112 -9.18 -1.31 5.63
C THR A 112 -8.28 -2.35 4.98
N VAL A 113 -8.41 -2.56 3.67
CA VAL A 113 -7.53 -3.47 2.92
C VAL A 113 -6.08 -3.00 2.94
N ILE A 114 -5.86 -1.70 2.72
CA ILE A 114 -4.52 -1.10 2.77
C ILE A 114 -3.84 -1.40 4.11
N GLU A 115 -4.54 -1.25 5.23
CA GLU A 115 -3.98 -1.51 6.56
C GLU A 115 -3.49 -2.95 6.72
N TYR A 116 -4.22 -3.93 6.21
CA TYR A 116 -3.76 -5.32 6.25
C TYR A 116 -2.53 -5.54 5.36
N LEU A 117 -2.53 -5.02 4.13
CA LEU A 117 -1.46 -5.25 3.18
C LEU A 117 -0.12 -4.64 3.60
N TRP A 118 -0.10 -3.48 4.28
CA TRP A 118 1.15 -2.83 4.70
C TRP A 118 1.49 -3.02 6.18
N GLY A 119 0.51 -3.24 7.04
CA GLY A 119 0.70 -3.27 8.48
C GLY A 119 1.62 -4.39 8.96
N TYR A 120 1.47 -5.59 8.42
CA TYR A 120 2.32 -6.73 8.79
C TYR A 120 3.76 -6.63 8.26
N PRO A 121 3.99 -6.29 6.98
CA PRO A 121 5.35 -6.08 6.49
C PRO A 121 6.11 -5.01 7.26
N ILE A 122 5.47 -3.91 7.64
CA ILE A 122 6.09 -2.84 8.41
C ILE A 122 6.54 -3.34 9.81
N GLN A 123 5.74 -4.18 10.46
CA GLN A 123 6.12 -4.81 11.73
C GLN A 123 7.30 -5.76 11.57
N ALA A 124 7.34 -6.52 10.47
CA ALA A 124 8.45 -7.42 10.16
C ALA A 124 9.75 -6.67 9.86
N ILE A 125 9.67 -5.50 9.22
CA ILE A 125 10.82 -4.66 8.89
C ILE A 125 11.36 -3.92 10.12
N ALA A 126 10.51 -3.53 11.05
CA ALA A 126 10.87 -2.67 12.20
C ALA A 126 12.12 -3.12 12.98
N PRO A 127 12.36 -4.42 13.25
CA PRO A 127 13.58 -4.87 13.97
C PRO A 127 14.88 -4.66 13.19
N TYR A 128 14.80 -4.41 11.89
CA TYR A 128 15.96 -4.26 11.00
C TYR A 128 16.23 -2.81 10.61
N ILE A 129 15.41 -1.87 11.09
CA ILE A 129 15.54 -0.43 10.81
C ILE A 129 16.13 0.28 12.02
N GLU A 130 17.20 1.04 11.83
CA GLU A 130 17.70 1.93 12.86
C GLU A 130 16.71 3.09 13.10
N GLU A 131 16.67 3.59 14.34
CA GLU A 131 15.74 4.65 14.76
C GLU A 131 15.80 5.85 13.80
N SER A 132 14.66 6.18 13.21
CA SER A 132 14.52 7.25 12.23
C SER A 132 13.06 7.59 11.96
N VAL A 133 12.82 8.77 11.40
CA VAL A 133 11.47 9.15 10.93
C VAL A 133 11.17 8.47 9.62
N GLY A 134 10.11 7.65 9.61
CA GLY A 134 9.58 6.99 8.42
C GLY A 134 8.60 7.88 7.65
N LEU A 135 8.62 7.77 6.34
CA LEU A 135 7.70 8.44 5.41
C LEU A 135 7.14 7.45 4.40
N PHE A 136 5.93 7.69 3.97
CA PHE A 136 5.38 7.01 2.79
C PHE A 136 5.96 7.64 1.52
N GLY A 137 6.45 6.81 0.60
CA GLY A 137 6.97 7.25 -0.69
C GLY A 137 5.96 7.06 -1.81
N ALA A 138 5.59 5.81 -2.06
CA ALA A 138 4.63 5.44 -3.09
C ALA A 138 3.90 4.15 -2.70
N ILE A 139 2.68 3.99 -3.20
CA ILE A 139 1.89 2.78 -3.00
C ILE A 139 1.06 2.51 -4.25
N GLU A 140 0.99 1.24 -4.62
CA GLU A 140 0.08 0.75 -5.64
C GLU A 140 -0.55 -0.55 -5.16
N ILE A 141 -1.86 -0.67 -5.32
CA ILE A 141 -2.62 -1.86 -4.97
C ILE A 141 -3.40 -2.30 -6.21
N ALA A 142 -3.30 -3.59 -6.51
CA ALA A 142 -4.07 -4.23 -7.55
C ALA A 142 -4.98 -5.31 -6.95
N PHE A 143 -6.26 -5.26 -7.29
CA PHE A 143 -7.23 -6.32 -7.04
C PHE A 143 -7.38 -7.15 -8.32
N GLN A 144 -7.23 -8.47 -8.23
CA GLN A 144 -7.08 -9.32 -9.43
C GLN A 144 -8.21 -10.32 -9.58
N ASN A 145 -8.30 -11.30 -8.70
CA ASN A 145 -9.20 -12.45 -8.86
C ASN A 145 -10.34 -12.46 -7.85
N GLY A 146 -10.87 -11.32 -7.55
CA GLY A 146 -11.99 -11.15 -6.63
C GLY A 146 -11.70 -10.14 -5.53
N PRO A 147 -12.74 -9.67 -4.84
CA PRO A 147 -12.59 -8.76 -3.72
C PRO A 147 -12.16 -9.50 -2.45
N PHE A 148 -11.68 -8.74 -1.48
CA PHE A 148 -11.75 -9.18 -0.08
C PHE A 148 -13.19 -9.14 0.40
N PHE A 149 -13.52 -10.03 1.33
CA PHE A 149 -14.77 -10.00 2.07
C PHE A 149 -14.52 -9.87 3.57
N LEU A 150 -15.45 -9.23 4.27
CA LEU A 150 -15.40 -9.18 5.72
C LEU A 150 -15.65 -10.58 6.32
N ASN A 151 -15.12 -10.78 7.53
CA ASN A 151 -15.24 -12.01 8.31
C ASN A 151 -14.65 -13.24 7.61
N GLN A 152 -13.57 -13.01 6.85
CA GLN A 152 -12.80 -14.07 6.20
C GLN A 152 -11.31 -13.98 6.52
N ASN A 153 -10.65 -15.14 6.48
CA ASN A 153 -9.21 -15.25 6.61
C ASN A 153 -8.54 -15.17 5.24
N TYR A 154 -7.40 -14.48 5.21
CA TYR A 154 -6.52 -14.39 4.04
C TYR A 154 -5.08 -14.63 4.46
N GLN A 155 -4.29 -15.20 3.55
CA GLN A 155 -2.85 -15.33 3.72
C GLN A 155 -2.14 -14.18 3.03
N LEU A 156 -1.27 -13.48 3.77
CA LEU A 156 -0.39 -12.45 3.21
C LEU A 156 1.03 -12.97 3.15
N GLN A 157 1.71 -12.69 2.04
CA GLN A 157 3.13 -12.99 1.86
C GLN A 157 3.83 -11.72 1.41
N SER A 158 4.98 -11.42 2.01
CA SER A 158 5.69 -10.17 1.72
C SER A 158 7.18 -10.41 1.55
N GLU A 159 7.78 -9.62 0.65
CA GLU A 159 9.22 -9.64 0.38
C GLU A 159 9.76 -8.24 0.06
N VAL A 160 11.02 -8.03 0.37
CA VAL A 160 11.78 -6.85 -0.04
C VAL A 160 12.16 -6.99 -1.51
N ILE A 161 11.82 -6.00 -2.35
CA ILE A 161 12.17 -6.03 -3.77
C ILE A 161 13.32 -5.07 -4.12
N CYS A 162 13.54 -4.03 -3.32
CA CYS A 162 14.62 -3.09 -3.54
C CYS A 162 14.95 -2.34 -2.24
N VAL A 163 16.23 -2.06 -2.03
CA VAL A 163 16.70 -1.08 -1.04
C VAL A 163 17.64 -0.09 -1.72
N GLY A 164 17.59 1.17 -1.31
CA GLY A 164 18.41 2.18 -1.96
C GLY A 164 18.42 3.48 -1.17
N GLN A 165 19.04 4.51 -1.75
CA GLN A 165 19.15 5.80 -1.10
C GLN A 165 19.06 6.97 -2.08
N SER A 166 18.66 8.09 -1.54
CA SER A 166 18.70 9.42 -2.15
C SER A 166 19.57 10.35 -1.26
N PRO A 167 19.83 11.59 -1.67
CA PRO A 167 20.58 12.52 -0.80
C PRO A 167 20.00 12.68 0.60
N GLN A 168 18.68 12.64 0.77
CA GLN A 168 18.01 12.94 2.03
C GLN A 168 17.41 11.71 2.74
N THR A 169 17.18 10.60 2.02
CA THR A 169 16.51 9.42 2.58
C THR A 169 17.20 8.15 2.14
N GLU A 170 17.08 7.09 2.96
CA GLU A 170 17.15 5.72 2.49
C GLU A 170 15.73 5.24 2.20
N TYR A 171 15.57 4.26 1.31
CA TYR A 171 14.25 3.74 0.95
C TYR A 171 14.28 2.22 0.77
N ILE A 172 13.12 1.64 1.04
CA ILE A 172 12.81 0.24 0.80
C ILE A 172 11.59 0.14 -0.10
N TRP A 173 11.64 -0.75 -1.06
CA TRP A 173 10.47 -1.22 -1.77
C TRP A 173 10.16 -2.66 -1.36
N TYR A 174 8.93 -2.94 -1.08
CA TYR A 174 8.46 -4.29 -0.79
C TYR A 174 7.15 -4.58 -1.49
N LYS A 175 6.93 -5.86 -1.75
CA LYS A 175 5.71 -6.38 -2.35
C LYS A 175 4.97 -7.22 -1.33
N THR A 176 3.67 -7.09 -1.28
CA THR A 176 2.76 -7.97 -0.52
C THR A 176 1.75 -8.57 -1.48
N ILE A 177 1.52 -9.87 -1.40
CA ILE A 177 0.42 -10.55 -2.08
C ILE A 177 -0.57 -11.06 -1.05
N ALA A 178 -1.84 -11.09 -1.43
CA ALA A 178 -2.92 -11.66 -0.62
C ALA A 178 -3.52 -12.86 -1.35
N LEU A 179 -3.64 -13.97 -0.63
CA LEU A 179 -4.20 -15.22 -1.12
C LEU A 179 -5.51 -15.51 -0.38
N ASP A 180 -6.50 -16.03 -1.10
CA ASP A 180 -7.74 -16.56 -0.51
C ASP A 180 -7.55 -17.99 0.00
N ALA A 181 -8.61 -18.58 0.56
CA ALA A 181 -8.60 -19.95 1.08
C ALA A 181 -8.30 -21.03 0.03
N SER A 182 -8.37 -20.69 -1.26
CA SER A 182 -8.01 -21.57 -2.40
C SER A 182 -6.59 -21.30 -2.90
N GLU A 183 -5.76 -20.57 -2.15
CA GLU A 183 -4.41 -20.13 -2.53
C GLU A 183 -4.37 -19.26 -3.80
N ARG A 184 -5.51 -18.70 -4.21
CA ARG A 184 -5.60 -17.84 -5.36
C ARG A 184 -5.23 -16.42 -4.96
N GLN A 185 -4.31 -15.79 -5.70
CA GLN A 185 -3.93 -14.41 -5.47
C GLN A 185 -5.10 -13.49 -5.82
N ILE A 186 -5.61 -12.76 -4.83
CA ILE A 186 -6.74 -11.82 -4.98
C ILE A 186 -6.28 -10.37 -5.01
N ALA A 187 -5.13 -10.06 -4.43
CA ALA A 187 -4.56 -8.73 -4.47
C ALA A 187 -3.05 -8.75 -4.39
N SER A 188 -2.45 -7.66 -4.83
CA SER A 188 -1.05 -7.36 -4.60
C SER A 188 -0.85 -5.89 -4.28
N MET A 189 0.19 -5.59 -3.51
CA MET A 189 0.60 -4.23 -3.20
C MET A 189 2.10 -4.10 -3.44
N ILE A 190 2.51 -3.00 -4.06
CA ILE A 190 3.89 -2.52 -4.04
C ILE A 190 3.93 -1.23 -3.25
N MET A 191 4.88 -1.11 -2.34
CA MET A 191 5.01 0.07 -1.50
C MET A 191 6.46 0.50 -1.36
N GLN A 192 6.68 1.82 -1.40
CA GLN A 192 7.93 2.45 -1.01
C GLN A 192 7.80 3.06 0.39
N GLY A 193 8.58 2.55 1.33
CA GLY A 193 8.88 3.24 2.59
C GLY A 193 10.17 4.04 2.46
N ARG A 194 10.23 5.19 3.11
CA ARG A 194 11.42 6.05 3.18
C ARG A 194 11.77 6.34 4.61
N THR A 195 13.06 6.48 4.91
CA THR A 195 13.57 6.87 6.22
C THR A 195 14.46 8.10 6.07
N MET A 196 14.24 9.11 6.90
CA MET A 196 14.98 10.38 6.83
C MET A 196 16.37 10.22 7.44
N LYS A 197 17.41 10.44 6.67
CA LYS A 197 18.81 10.40 7.14
C LYS A 197 19.07 11.38 8.29
N ALA A 198 18.55 12.61 8.18
CA ALA A 198 18.75 13.64 9.19
C ALA A 198 18.12 13.34 10.56
N SER A 199 17.16 12.39 10.62
CA SER A 199 16.51 11.99 11.87
C SER A 199 17.18 10.82 12.58
N SER A 200 18.15 10.16 11.94
CA SER A 200 18.81 8.97 12.49
C SER A 200 20.19 9.29 13.06
N LYS A 201 20.49 8.71 14.22
CA LYS A 201 21.81 8.76 14.84
C LYS A 201 22.91 8.13 13.98
N ALA A 202 22.54 7.23 13.07
CA ALA A 202 23.48 6.60 12.14
C ALA A 202 24.12 7.61 11.15
N TYR A 203 23.53 8.82 11.01
CA TYR A 203 24.02 9.89 10.15
C TYR A 203 24.53 11.12 10.91
N GLN A 204 24.50 11.12 12.22
CA GLN A 204 25.12 12.09 13.12
C GLN A 204 26.53 11.63 13.50
#